data_7b4965ae572b8f317ea7615c7dfbf464
#
_entry.id   7b4965ae572b8f317ea7615c7dfbf464
#
_cell.length_a   1.000
_cell.length_b   1.000
_cell.length_c   1.000
_cell.angle_alpha   90.00
_cell.angle_beta   90.00
_cell.angle_gamma   90.00
#
_symmetry.space_group_name_H-M   'P 1'
#
loop_
_entity.id
_entity.type
_entity.pdbx_description
1 polymer ?
#
loop_
_entity_poly.entity_id
_entity_poly.type
_entity_poly.pdbx_seq_one_letter_code
_entity_poly.pdbx_strand_id
1 'polypeptide(L)'
;MTPAKPGLWGYLPLAGESGAYEQRLRRAPRPGLALVTVILVDPRRPSLVPVEAIELLTGEVQYTEEMPVAVPWTLPSARSAHTGDDAPVLLSSDPDHPAVTARLAAGERLISAPGQQPGERLVDAVAMMDKLRTAGPWESEQTHDSLRRFLLEETYELFDAVRSGDTDALRDELGDVLLQVLFHARIAEDAPEHPFSIDDVADALLRKLGNRAPGVLAGETVSLDEQLAQWEERKALEKPRNSVLDDVPTGQPALALAHKVIQRVTRAGLPLDLIPTDITSITVAADVDAENALRTAVLEFIDIVRAVEKAVAAGRREPDVPAELDVAALGTITEDEWRACWPMADAAQPELAAEAPGGEDSSEDPEND
;
A
#
# COMPACT_ATOMS: atom_id res chain seq x y z
N MET A 1 14.20 -40.06 6.13
CA MET A 1 14.65 -38.71 6.51
C MET A 1 13.46 -37.77 6.27
N THR A 2 12.82 -37.38 7.32
CA THR A 2 11.55 -36.60 7.35
C THR A 2 11.91 -35.11 7.33
N PRO A 3 11.26 -34.25 6.54
CA PRO A 3 11.55 -32.81 6.57
C PRO A 3 10.87 -32.15 7.78
N ALA A 4 11.62 -31.26 8.40
CA ALA A 4 11.25 -30.47 9.57
C ALA A 4 10.15 -29.45 9.25
N LYS A 5 9.20 -29.29 10.19
CA LYS A 5 8.15 -28.26 10.17
C LYS A 5 8.74 -26.87 10.43
N PRO A 6 8.25 -25.80 9.76
CA PRO A 6 8.64 -24.44 10.10
C PRO A 6 7.98 -24.01 11.41
N GLY A 7 8.78 -23.35 12.26
CA GLY A 7 8.38 -22.91 13.60
C GLY A 7 7.43 -21.72 13.57
N LEU A 8 6.48 -21.74 14.48
CA LEU A 8 5.60 -20.64 14.85
C LEU A 8 6.42 -19.45 15.34
N TRP A 9 6.13 -18.28 14.85
CA TRP A 9 6.61 -17.01 15.38
C TRP A 9 5.99 -16.76 16.75
N GLY A 10 6.83 -16.86 17.79
CA GLY A 10 6.44 -16.48 19.15
C GLY A 10 6.40 -14.96 19.29
N TYR A 11 5.27 -14.43 19.70
CA TYR A 11 5.15 -13.07 20.23
C TYR A 11 6.01 -12.96 21.50
N LEU A 12 7.04 -12.11 21.46
CA LEU A 12 7.77 -11.67 22.64
C LEU A 12 7.03 -10.47 23.25
N PRO A 13 6.60 -10.50 24.51
CA PRO A 13 6.05 -9.34 25.18
C PRO A 13 7.16 -8.33 25.50
N LEU A 14 6.87 -7.05 25.24
CA LEU A 14 7.70 -5.92 25.64
C LEU A 14 8.00 -5.99 27.15
N ALA A 15 9.27 -5.99 27.49
CA ALA A 15 9.76 -6.01 28.86
C ALA A 15 9.38 -4.69 29.55
N GLY A 16 8.46 -4.75 30.52
CA GLY A 16 8.12 -3.59 31.34
C GLY A 16 7.14 -3.82 32.49
N GLU A 17 6.31 -4.85 32.49
CA GLU A 17 5.28 -5.00 33.52
C GLU A 17 5.10 -6.44 34.08
N SER A 18 6.13 -7.23 34.11
CA SER A 18 6.09 -8.63 34.58
C SER A 18 5.85 -8.80 36.10
N GLY A 19 6.09 -7.77 36.90
CA GLY A 19 6.00 -7.90 38.36
C GLY A 19 4.58 -7.83 38.98
N ALA A 20 3.65 -7.16 38.32
CA ALA A 20 2.30 -6.98 38.84
C ALA A 20 1.32 -8.09 38.40
N TYR A 21 1.62 -8.76 37.29
CA TYR A 21 0.78 -9.82 36.73
C TYR A 21 0.93 -11.15 37.44
N GLU A 22 2.17 -11.51 37.84
CA GLU A 22 2.44 -12.76 38.58
C GLU A 22 1.94 -12.77 40.03
N GLN A 23 1.79 -11.61 40.68
CA GLN A 23 1.23 -11.55 42.03
C GLN A 23 -0.30 -11.72 42.07
N ARG A 24 -1.02 -11.49 40.95
CA ARG A 24 -2.47 -11.72 40.89
C ARG A 24 -2.86 -13.17 40.64
N LEU A 25 -1.98 -13.99 40.06
CA LEU A 25 -2.25 -15.41 39.77
C LEU A 25 -2.11 -16.34 40.96
N ARG A 26 -1.64 -15.88 42.15
CA ARG A 26 -1.42 -16.73 43.34
C ARG A 26 -2.52 -16.70 44.39
N ARG A 27 -3.66 -16.07 44.14
CA ARG A 27 -4.84 -16.22 45.02
C ARG A 27 -5.76 -17.28 44.44
N ALA A 28 -5.60 -18.51 44.94
CA ALA A 28 -6.61 -19.55 44.72
C ALA A 28 -7.98 -19.06 45.18
N PRO A 29 -9.05 -19.23 44.41
CA PRO A 29 -10.40 -18.85 44.82
C PRO A 29 -10.80 -19.65 46.04
N ARG A 30 -11.35 -18.97 47.05
CA ARG A 30 -11.97 -19.60 48.18
C ARG A 30 -13.19 -20.37 47.72
N PRO A 31 -13.36 -21.67 48.00
CA PRO A 31 -14.57 -22.41 47.61
C PRO A 31 -15.76 -21.86 48.40
N GLY A 32 -16.77 -21.32 47.68
CA GLY A 32 -18.07 -21.01 48.27
C GLY A 32 -18.70 -19.64 48.02
N LEU A 33 -18.05 -18.73 47.34
CA LEU A 33 -18.73 -17.50 46.84
C LEU A 33 -18.89 -17.64 45.33
N ALA A 34 -20.15 -17.66 44.85
CA ALA A 34 -20.44 -17.43 43.43
C ALA A 34 -19.76 -16.10 43.06
N LEU A 35 -18.72 -16.16 42.22
CA LEU A 35 -18.02 -14.97 41.76
C LEU A 35 -18.95 -14.18 40.87
N VAL A 36 -19.60 -13.17 41.48
CA VAL A 36 -20.43 -12.23 40.75
C VAL A 36 -19.54 -11.50 39.75
N THR A 37 -19.89 -11.52 38.47
CA THR A 37 -19.00 -11.09 37.41
C THR A 37 -19.75 -10.30 36.38
N VAL A 38 -19.21 -9.17 35.99
CA VAL A 38 -19.64 -8.40 34.81
C VAL A 38 -18.80 -8.83 33.62
N ILE A 39 -19.44 -9.21 32.52
CA ILE A 39 -18.83 -9.53 31.25
C ILE A 39 -19.17 -8.42 30.27
N LEU A 40 -18.16 -7.66 29.80
CA LEU A 40 -18.31 -6.66 28.76
C LEU A 40 -17.82 -7.20 27.44
N VAL A 41 -18.69 -7.17 26.43
CA VAL A 41 -18.37 -7.55 25.05
C VAL A 41 -18.29 -6.31 24.15
N ASP A 42 -17.58 -6.43 23.04
CA ASP A 42 -17.54 -5.37 22.03
C ASP A 42 -18.94 -5.25 21.38
N PRO A 43 -19.59 -4.06 21.41
CA PRO A 43 -20.92 -3.87 20.81
C PRO A 43 -20.96 -4.16 19.31
N ARG A 44 -19.83 -4.09 18.61
CA ARG A 44 -19.72 -4.42 17.17
C ARG A 44 -19.56 -5.91 16.92
N ARG A 45 -19.06 -6.66 17.92
CA ARG A 45 -18.81 -8.10 17.84
C ARG A 45 -19.30 -8.81 19.10
N PRO A 46 -20.59 -8.66 19.43
CA PRO A 46 -21.13 -9.09 20.71
C PRO A 46 -21.14 -10.60 20.91
N SER A 47 -20.92 -11.37 19.85
CA SER A 47 -20.75 -12.83 19.90
C SER A 47 -19.33 -13.29 20.26
N LEU A 48 -18.33 -12.37 20.27
CA LEU A 48 -16.96 -12.67 20.65
C LEU A 48 -16.80 -12.43 22.16
N VAL A 49 -16.72 -13.52 22.91
CA VAL A 49 -16.55 -13.47 24.36
C VAL A 49 -15.11 -13.88 24.76
N PRO A 50 -14.55 -13.28 25.83
CA PRO A 50 -13.28 -13.76 26.38
C PRO A 50 -13.35 -15.23 26.79
N VAL A 51 -12.29 -15.98 26.55
CA VAL A 51 -12.24 -17.41 26.89
C VAL A 51 -12.58 -17.68 28.38
N GLU A 52 -12.16 -16.77 29.27
CA GLU A 52 -12.47 -16.82 30.72
C GLU A 52 -13.97 -16.68 31.04
N ALA A 53 -14.76 -16.13 30.12
CA ALA A 53 -16.21 -15.96 30.30
C ALA A 53 -17.02 -17.19 29.92
N ILE A 54 -16.46 -18.12 29.13
CA ILE A 54 -17.21 -19.26 28.53
C ILE A 54 -17.90 -20.08 29.61
N GLU A 55 -17.19 -20.49 30.65
CA GLU A 55 -17.76 -21.30 31.74
C GLU A 55 -18.85 -20.53 32.50
N LEU A 56 -18.68 -19.23 32.71
CA LEU A 56 -19.63 -18.39 33.43
C LEU A 56 -20.93 -18.19 32.65
N LEU A 57 -20.86 -18.18 31.32
CA LEU A 57 -22.03 -18.02 30.44
C LEU A 57 -22.90 -19.28 30.36
N THR A 58 -22.44 -20.43 30.89
CA THR A 58 -23.27 -21.65 31.00
C THR A 58 -24.23 -21.62 32.20
N GLY A 59 -24.00 -20.72 33.16
CA GLY A 59 -24.83 -20.54 34.35
C GLY A 59 -25.96 -19.54 34.17
N GLU A 60 -26.45 -18.99 35.30
CA GLU A 60 -27.45 -17.93 35.29
C GLU A 60 -26.80 -16.61 34.83
N VAL A 61 -27.32 -16.05 33.73
CA VAL A 61 -26.86 -14.83 33.12
C VAL A 61 -27.98 -13.82 33.01
N GLN A 62 -27.74 -12.58 33.47
CA GLN A 62 -28.57 -11.44 33.08
C GLN A 62 -27.91 -10.69 31.95
N TYR A 63 -28.68 -10.07 31.08
CA TYR A 63 -28.16 -9.22 29.99
C TYR A 63 -28.88 -7.88 29.97
N THR A 64 -28.18 -6.85 29.56
CA THR A 64 -28.68 -5.49 29.39
C THR A 64 -29.40 -5.33 28.05
N GLU A 65 -30.31 -4.35 27.95
CA GLU A 65 -31.23 -4.22 26.83
C GLU A 65 -30.59 -3.86 25.49
N GLU A 66 -29.40 -3.27 25.49
CA GLU A 66 -28.63 -2.94 24.28
C GLU A 66 -28.01 -4.17 23.61
N MET A 67 -27.96 -5.29 24.31
CA MET A 67 -27.41 -6.53 23.73
C MET A 67 -28.22 -7.01 22.53
N PRO A 68 -27.59 -7.29 21.38
CA PRO A 68 -28.28 -7.88 20.23
C PRO A 68 -28.99 -9.18 20.59
N VAL A 69 -30.27 -9.28 20.25
CA VAL A 69 -31.19 -10.37 20.65
C VAL A 69 -30.62 -11.76 20.33
N ALA A 70 -29.87 -11.89 19.25
CA ALA A 70 -29.25 -13.16 18.86
C ALA A 70 -28.27 -13.71 19.91
N VAL A 71 -27.58 -12.83 20.67
CA VAL A 71 -26.59 -13.27 21.67
C VAL A 71 -27.20 -13.92 22.87
N PRO A 72 -28.13 -13.25 23.64
CA PRO A 72 -28.77 -13.88 24.77
C PRO A 72 -29.59 -15.11 24.39
N TRP A 73 -30.18 -15.19 23.20
CA TRP A 73 -30.93 -16.36 22.73
C TRP A 73 -30.09 -17.63 22.53
N THR A 74 -28.78 -17.48 22.39
CA THR A 74 -27.86 -18.62 22.34
C THR A 74 -27.46 -19.13 23.73
N LEU A 75 -27.81 -18.40 24.78
CA LEU A 75 -27.47 -18.75 26.18
C LEU A 75 -28.66 -19.43 26.88
N PRO A 76 -28.48 -20.65 27.42
CA PRO A 76 -29.59 -21.46 27.92
C PRO A 76 -30.41 -20.83 29.05
N SER A 77 -29.78 -20.01 29.88
CA SER A 77 -30.36 -19.44 31.11
C SER A 77 -30.32 -17.92 31.13
N ALA A 78 -30.22 -17.28 29.95
CA ALA A 78 -30.15 -15.83 29.89
C ALA A 78 -31.51 -15.16 30.10
N ARG A 79 -31.54 -14.10 30.92
CA ARG A 79 -32.73 -13.27 31.16
C ARG A 79 -32.37 -11.78 31.17
N SER A 80 -33.34 -10.95 30.88
CA SER A 80 -33.14 -9.49 30.95
C SER A 80 -32.75 -9.03 32.36
N ALA A 81 -31.87 -8.04 32.46
CA ALA A 81 -31.45 -7.43 33.73
C ALA A 81 -32.63 -6.77 34.50
N HIS A 82 -33.74 -6.51 33.84
CA HIS A 82 -34.95 -5.97 34.46
C HIS A 82 -35.85 -7.04 35.08
N THR A 83 -35.48 -8.33 35.00
CA THR A 83 -36.35 -9.44 35.45
C THR A 83 -35.67 -10.26 36.55
N GLY A 84 -36.36 -10.36 37.71
CA GLY A 84 -35.97 -11.19 38.84
C GLY A 84 -34.80 -10.65 39.66
N ASP A 85 -34.29 -11.49 40.57
CA ASP A 85 -33.11 -11.16 41.37
C ASP A 85 -31.83 -11.15 40.54
N ASP A 86 -30.80 -10.47 41.03
CA ASP A 86 -29.50 -10.39 40.34
C ASP A 86 -28.88 -11.74 40.10
N ALA A 87 -28.56 -12.05 38.85
CA ALA A 87 -27.82 -13.25 38.50
C ALA A 87 -26.33 -13.09 38.84
N PRO A 88 -25.61 -14.20 39.03
CA PRO A 88 -24.17 -14.17 39.23
C PRO A 88 -23.39 -13.50 38.10
N VAL A 89 -23.92 -13.53 36.90
CA VAL A 89 -23.25 -12.97 35.70
C VAL A 89 -24.14 -11.90 35.07
N LEU A 90 -23.57 -10.74 34.82
CA LEU A 90 -24.16 -9.68 33.99
C LEU A 90 -23.39 -9.58 32.69
N LEU A 91 -24.06 -9.75 31.56
CA LEU A 91 -23.53 -9.57 30.20
C LEU A 91 -24.02 -8.25 29.63
N SER A 92 -23.10 -7.41 29.18
CA SER A 92 -23.41 -6.09 28.60
C SER A 92 -22.44 -5.74 27.47
N SER A 93 -22.83 -4.85 26.59
CA SER A 93 -21.95 -4.21 25.60
C SER A 93 -21.73 -2.73 25.89
N ASP A 94 -22.38 -2.18 26.91
CA ASP A 94 -22.26 -0.79 27.36
C ASP A 94 -21.55 -0.70 28.73
N PRO A 95 -20.31 -0.21 28.80
CA PRO A 95 -19.60 -0.05 30.05
C PRO A 95 -20.23 0.99 30.99
N ASP A 96 -20.99 1.93 30.45
CA ASP A 96 -21.62 3.02 31.20
C ASP A 96 -23.06 2.67 31.64
N HIS A 97 -23.56 1.50 31.29
CA HIS A 97 -24.88 1.04 31.69
C HIS A 97 -25.04 1.06 33.23
N PRO A 98 -26.16 1.57 33.77
CA PRO A 98 -26.37 1.69 35.23
C PRO A 98 -26.16 0.39 36.01
N ALA A 99 -26.60 -0.75 35.47
CA ALA A 99 -26.40 -2.06 36.10
C ALA A 99 -24.92 -2.48 36.13
N VAL A 100 -24.15 -2.16 35.07
CA VAL A 100 -22.71 -2.42 35.00
C VAL A 100 -21.96 -1.58 36.02
N THR A 101 -22.20 -0.27 36.02
CA THR A 101 -21.54 0.67 36.93
C THR A 101 -21.86 0.36 38.39
N ALA A 102 -23.11 -0.02 38.70
CA ALA A 102 -23.52 -0.40 40.07
C ALA A 102 -22.77 -1.66 40.55
N ARG A 103 -22.67 -2.70 39.74
CA ARG A 103 -21.97 -3.94 40.07
C ARG A 103 -20.46 -3.75 40.19
N LEU A 104 -19.87 -2.96 39.31
CA LEU A 104 -18.43 -2.62 39.43
C LEU A 104 -18.14 -1.77 40.65
N ALA A 105 -19.03 -0.85 41.02
CA ALA A 105 -18.93 -0.09 42.28
C ALA A 105 -19.05 -1.00 43.54
N ALA A 106 -19.83 -2.08 43.44
CA ALA A 106 -19.90 -3.11 44.49
C ALA A 106 -18.65 -4.01 44.58
N GLY A 107 -17.69 -3.84 43.66
CA GLY A 107 -16.45 -4.60 43.64
C GLY A 107 -16.51 -5.94 42.91
N GLU A 108 -17.52 -6.12 42.06
CA GLU A 108 -17.65 -7.33 41.25
C GLU A 108 -16.50 -7.46 40.24
N ARG A 109 -16.18 -8.68 39.82
CA ARG A 109 -15.14 -8.95 38.86
C ARG A 109 -15.58 -8.45 37.48
N LEU A 110 -14.69 -7.77 36.76
CA LEU A 110 -14.86 -7.43 35.37
C LEU A 110 -14.08 -8.42 34.48
N ILE A 111 -14.76 -8.98 33.49
CA ILE A 111 -14.15 -9.65 32.33
C ILE A 111 -14.55 -8.83 31.12
N SER A 112 -13.59 -8.26 30.42
CA SER A 112 -13.87 -7.49 29.19
C SER A 112 -13.12 -8.06 28.01
N ALA A 113 -13.73 -7.97 26.84
CA ALA A 113 -12.99 -8.18 25.59
C ALA A 113 -11.81 -7.18 25.56
N PRO A 114 -10.67 -7.57 24.95
CA PRO A 114 -9.59 -6.61 24.75
C PRO A 114 -10.12 -5.36 24.06
N GLY A 115 -9.64 -4.18 24.48
CA GLY A 115 -9.97 -2.93 23.81
C GLY A 115 -9.63 -2.97 22.33
N GLN A 116 -10.24 -2.07 21.56
CA GLN A 116 -10.04 -1.99 20.11
C GLN A 116 -8.54 -1.83 19.79
N GLN A 117 -8.06 -2.68 18.91
CA GLN A 117 -6.71 -2.53 18.37
C GLN A 117 -6.72 -1.51 17.22
N PRO A 118 -5.67 -0.70 17.07
CA PRO A 118 -5.50 0.15 15.90
C PRO A 118 -5.64 -0.68 14.61
N GLY A 119 -6.46 -0.20 13.68
CA GLY A 119 -6.71 -0.89 12.41
C GLY A 119 -7.90 -1.86 12.38
N GLU A 120 -8.55 -2.18 13.50
CA GLU A 120 -9.74 -3.06 13.48
C GLU A 120 -10.88 -2.54 12.61
N ARG A 121 -11.02 -1.21 12.45
CA ARG A 121 -12.02 -0.62 11.54
C ARG A 121 -11.79 -0.96 10.07
N LEU A 122 -10.58 -1.35 9.70
CA LEU A 122 -10.29 -1.84 8.34
C LEU A 122 -11.07 -3.13 8.03
N VAL A 123 -11.28 -3.99 9.00
CA VAL A 123 -12.11 -5.21 8.85
C VAL A 123 -13.56 -4.84 8.55
N ASP A 124 -14.09 -3.81 9.22
CA ASP A 124 -15.45 -3.30 8.95
C ASP A 124 -15.55 -2.72 7.53
N ALA A 125 -14.52 -1.99 7.08
CA ALA A 125 -14.45 -1.44 5.73
C ALA A 125 -14.38 -2.53 4.65
N VAL A 126 -13.61 -3.59 4.87
CA VAL A 126 -13.56 -4.78 3.98
C VAL A 126 -14.93 -5.42 3.86
N ALA A 127 -15.61 -5.67 5.00
CA ALA A 127 -16.95 -6.27 5.00
C ALA A 127 -18.00 -5.37 4.32
N MET A 128 -17.85 -4.05 4.42
CA MET A 128 -18.72 -3.09 3.73
C MET A 128 -18.49 -3.12 2.22
N MET A 129 -17.23 -3.16 1.78
CA MET A 129 -16.89 -3.27 0.36
C MET A 129 -17.42 -4.57 -0.25
N ASP A 130 -17.34 -5.69 0.46
CA ASP A 130 -17.92 -6.96 0.00
C ASP A 130 -19.43 -6.85 -0.22
N LYS A 131 -20.15 -6.23 0.70
CA LYS A 131 -21.59 -5.98 0.56
C LYS A 131 -21.92 -5.07 -0.63
N LEU A 132 -21.16 -3.99 -0.80
CA LEU A 132 -21.33 -3.06 -1.91
C LEU A 132 -21.08 -3.77 -3.24
N ARG A 133 -19.99 -4.51 -3.36
CA ARG A 133 -19.66 -5.27 -4.57
C ARG A 133 -20.72 -6.33 -4.91
N THR A 134 -21.28 -6.98 -3.89
CA THR A 134 -22.26 -8.08 -4.09
C THR A 134 -23.67 -7.55 -4.39
N ALA A 135 -24.09 -6.45 -3.79
CA ALA A 135 -25.46 -5.96 -3.83
C ALA A 135 -25.64 -4.60 -4.51
N GLY A 136 -24.57 -3.84 -4.68
CA GLY A 136 -24.60 -2.51 -5.31
C GLY A 136 -24.66 -2.62 -6.83
N PRO A 137 -25.67 -1.99 -7.47
CA PRO A 137 -25.83 -2.11 -8.93
C PRO A 137 -24.71 -1.42 -9.72
N TRP A 138 -24.09 -0.38 -9.18
CA TRP A 138 -22.96 0.30 -9.80
C TRP A 138 -21.64 -0.41 -9.47
N GLU A 139 -21.47 -0.78 -8.22
CA GLU A 139 -20.23 -1.40 -7.73
C GLU A 139 -19.98 -2.78 -8.36
N SER A 140 -21.06 -3.55 -8.60
CA SER A 140 -20.96 -4.87 -9.22
C SER A 140 -20.45 -4.84 -10.67
N GLU A 141 -20.67 -3.74 -11.39
CA GLU A 141 -20.26 -3.57 -12.79
C GLU A 141 -18.84 -3.00 -12.94
N GLN A 142 -18.21 -2.54 -11.87
CA GLN A 142 -16.89 -1.92 -11.96
C GLN A 142 -15.79 -2.95 -12.29
N THR A 143 -14.81 -2.49 -13.06
CA THR A 143 -13.60 -3.21 -13.44
C THR A 143 -12.36 -2.43 -13.01
N HIS A 144 -11.19 -3.08 -13.01
CA HIS A 144 -9.93 -2.38 -12.77
C HIS A 144 -9.75 -1.18 -13.70
N ASP A 145 -10.16 -1.30 -14.95
CA ASP A 145 -10.01 -0.23 -15.94
C ASP A 145 -10.99 0.93 -15.72
N SER A 146 -12.26 0.63 -15.41
CA SER A 146 -13.26 1.68 -15.14
C SER A 146 -12.92 2.52 -13.91
N LEU A 147 -12.22 1.96 -12.92
CA LEU A 147 -11.82 2.64 -11.69
C LEU A 147 -10.54 3.47 -11.82
N ARG A 148 -9.75 3.32 -12.90
CA ARG A 148 -8.47 4.04 -13.04
C ARG A 148 -8.61 5.56 -12.96
N ARG A 149 -9.68 6.12 -13.53
CA ARG A 149 -9.93 7.55 -13.48
C ARG A 149 -10.18 8.05 -12.06
N PHE A 150 -10.93 7.30 -11.26
CA PHE A 150 -11.20 7.65 -9.86
C PHE A 150 -9.93 7.56 -9.02
N LEU A 151 -9.14 6.48 -9.16
CA LEU A 151 -7.86 6.37 -8.45
C LEU A 151 -6.91 7.55 -8.75
N LEU A 152 -6.94 8.06 -9.99
CA LEU A 152 -6.14 9.23 -10.36
C LEU A 152 -6.70 10.51 -9.71
N GLU A 153 -8.02 10.68 -9.71
CA GLU A 153 -8.73 11.80 -9.09
C GLU A 153 -8.44 11.86 -7.59
N GLU A 154 -8.70 10.78 -6.85
CA GLU A 154 -8.42 10.67 -5.41
C GLU A 154 -6.93 10.93 -5.08
N THR A 155 -6.03 10.52 -5.98
CA THR A 155 -4.60 10.79 -5.79
C THR A 155 -4.30 12.29 -5.86
N TYR A 156 -4.93 13.03 -6.78
CA TYR A 156 -4.74 14.49 -6.87
C TYR A 156 -5.43 15.23 -5.73
N GLU A 157 -6.61 14.80 -5.30
CA GLU A 157 -7.31 15.36 -4.14
C GLU A 157 -6.49 15.16 -2.86
N LEU A 158 -5.90 13.98 -2.68
CA LEU A 158 -4.94 13.74 -1.60
C LEU A 158 -3.73 14.70 -1.66
N PHE A 159 -3.19 14.99 -2.86
CA PHE A 159 -2.08 15.96 -2.98
C PHE A 159 -2.52 17.37 -2.58
N ASP A 160 -3.74 17.76 -2.92
CA ASP A 160 -4.29 19.06 -2.53
C ASP A 160 -4.55 19.14 -1.01
N ALA A 161 -5.07 18.07 -0.41
CA ALA A 161 -5.24 17.97 1.04
C ALA A 161 -3.90 18.05 1.79
N VAL A 162 -2.86 17.36 1.32
CA VAL A 162 -1.48 17.46 1.87
C VAL A 162 -0.96 18.89 1.76
N ARG A 163 -1.19 19.57 0.64
CA ARG A 163 -0.71 20.95 0.41
C ARG A 163 -1.45 21.98 1.26
N SER A 164 -2.75 21.79 1.47
CA SER A 164 -3.57 22.69 2.30
C SER A 164 -3.21 22.60 3.78
N GLY A 165 -2.74 21.45 4.25
CA GLY A 165 -2.51 21.16 5.66
C GLY A 165 -3.80 20.95 6.46
N ASP A 166 -4.95 20.82 5.80
CA ASP A 166 -6.23 20.50 6.44
C ASP A 166 -6.25 19.01 6.82
N THR A 167 -6.31 18.76 8.12
CA THR A 167 -6.24 17.38 8.65
C THR A 167 -7.53 16.59 8.42
N ASP A 168 -8.68 17.27 8.32
CA ASP A 168 -9.96 16.61 8.05
C ASP A 168 -10.03 16.21 6.58
N ALA A 169 -9.68 17.13 5.66
CA ALA A 169 -9.55 16.80 4.24
C ALA A 169 -8.53 15.67 4.01
N LEU A 170 -7.36 15.76 4.65
CA LEU A 170 -6.33 14.70 4.51
C LEU A 170 -6.85 13.33 4.96
N ARG A 171 -7.63 13.27 6.04
CA ARG A 171 -8.22 12.02 6.52
C ARG A 171 -9.24 11.47 5.53
N ASP A 172 -10.07 12.33 4.97
CA ASP A 172 -11.13 11.94 4.05
C ASP A 172 -10.51 11.43 2.74
N GLU A 173 -9.56 12.14 2.14
CA GLU A 173 -8.87 11.70 0.92
C GLU A 173 -8.04 10.41 1.12
N LEU A 174 -7.45 10.20 2.30
CA LEU A 174 -6.84 8.91 2.62
C LEU A 174 -7.87 7.80 2.67
N GLY A 175 -9.10 8.09 3.10
CA GLY A 175 -10.23 7.18 3.05
C GLY A 175 -10.60 6.79 1.61
N ASP A 176 -10.62 7.75 0.68
CA ASP A 176 -10.96 7.52 -0.72
C ASP A 176 -9.86 6.75 -1.46
N VAL A 177 -8.59 7.02 -1.20
CA VAL A 177 -7.50 6.17 -1.68
C VAL A 177 -7.59 4.74 -1.11
N LEU A 178 -7.95 4.58 0.17
CA LEU A 178 -8.19 3.27 0.76
C LEU A 178 -9.39 2.56 0.11
N LEU A 179 -10.47 3.29 -0.19
CA LEU A 179 -11.62 2.76 -0.95
C LEU A 179 -11.17 2.16 -2.28
N GLN A 180 -10.30 2.84 -3.05
CA GLN A 180 -9.77 2.33 -4.30
C GLN A 180 -8.98 1.02 -4.09
N VAL A 181 -8.15 0.94 -3.03
CA VAL A 181 -7.41 -0.28 -2.71
C VAL A 181 -8.35 -1.44 -2.41
N LEU A 182 -9.36 -1.22 -1.56
CA LEU A 182 -10.35 -2.24 -1.20
C LEU A 182 -11.17 -2.70 -2.41
N PHE A 183 -11.56 -1.75 -3.26
CA PHE A 183 -12.35 -2.02 -4.46
C PHE A 183 -11.57 -2.88 -5.45
N HIS A 184 -10.33 -2.48 -5.75
CA HIS A 184 -9.45 -3.24 -6.63
C HIS A 184 -9.17 -4.65 -6.08
N ALA A 185 -8.92 -4.79 -4.78
CA ALA A 185 -8.70 -6.10 -4.17
C ALA A 185 -9.96 -6.98 -4.29
N ARG A 186 -11.16 -6.40 -4.06
CA ARG A 186 -12.42 -7.15 -4.15
C ARG A 186 -12.78 -7.55 -5.57
N ILE A 187 -12.43 -6.74 -6.58
CA ILE A 187 -12.55 -7.12 -8.00
C ILE A 187 -11.59 -8.27 -8.33
N ALA A 188 -10.36 -8.22 -7.81
CA ALA A 188 -9.37 -9.27 -8.05
C ALA A 188 -9.75 -10.60 -7.42
N GLU A 189 -10.49 -10.59 -6.30
CA GLU A 189 -11.03 -11.79 -5.65
C GLU A 189 -12.06 -12.51 -6.53
N ASP A 190 -12.81 -11.77 -7.37
CA ASP A 190 -13.77 -12.32 -8.34
C ASP A 190 -13.10 -12.83 -9.62
N ALA A 191 -11.79 -12.65 -9.80
CA ALA A 191 -11.12 -13.00 -11.04
C ALA A 191 -11.09 -14.53 -11.27
N PRO A 192 -11.38 -15.01 -12.49
CA PRO A 192 -11.38 -16.43 -12.79
C PRO A 192 -9.98 -17.06 -12.80
N GLU A 193 -8.95 -16.22 -13.05
CA GLU A 193 -7.55 -16.63 -13.07
C GLU A 193 -6.75 -15.80 -12.07
N HIS A 194 -5.95 -16.50 -11.26
CA HIS A 194 -5.09 -15.89 -10.25
C HIS A 194 -5.81 -14.91 -9.30
N PRO A 195 -6.96 -15.31 -8.70
CA PRO A 195 -7.63 -14.46 -7.73
C PRO A 195 -6.75 -14.16 -6.52
N PHE A 196 -6.91 -12.98 -5.95
CA PHE A 196 -6.28 -12.60 -4.69
C PHE A 196 -7.19 -11.65 -3.90
N SER A 197 -7.08 -11.71 -2.59
CA SER A 197 -7.88 -10.94 -1.64
C SER A 197 -7.11 -9.72 -1.09
N ILE A 198 -7.78 -8.93 -0.27
CA ILE A 198 -7.14 -7.83 0.48
C ILE A 198 -6.07 -8.35 1.45
N ASP A 199 -6.23 -9.58 2.00
CA ASP A 199 -5.23 -10.18 2.88
C ASP A 199 -3.94 -10.51 2.10
N ASP A 200 -4.05 -10.96 0.85
CA ASP A 200 -2.89 -11.17 -0.02
C ASP A 200 -2.15 -9.86 -0.33
N VAL A 201 -2.89 -8.76 -0.50
CA VAL A 201 -2.32 -7.40 -0.67
C VAL A 201 -1.58 -6.99 0.60
N ALA A 202 -2.18 -7.20 1.77
CA ALA A 202 -1.56 -6.91 3.06
C ALA A 202 -0.29 -7.76 3.28
N ASP A 203 -0.34 -9.05 2.97
CA ASP A 203 0.81 -9.96 3.04
C ASP A 203 1.94 -9.54 2.10
N ALA A 204 1.61 -9.08 0.90
CA ALA A 204 2.60 -8.55 -0.03
C ALA A 204 3.29 -7.30 0.52
N LEU A 205 2.54 -6.40 1.16
CA LEU A 205 3.07 -5.22 1.84
C LEU A 205 3.97 -5.61 3.01
N LEU A 206 3.50 -6.51 3.89
CA LEU A 206 4.25 -6.98 5.06
C LEU A 206 5.57 -7.64 4.65
N ARG A 207 5.55 -8.51 3.65
CA ARG A 207 6.77 -9.10 3.09
C ARG A 207 7.74 -8.05 2.56
N LYS A 208 7.22 -7.07 1.80
CA LYS A 208 8.02 -5.97 1.26
C LYS A 208 8.70 -5.17 2.38
N LEU A 209 7.95 -4.75 3.39
CA LEU A 209 8.47 -3.97 4.52
C LEU A 209 9.46 -4.80 5.36
N GLY A 210 9.13 -6.05 5.65
CA GLY A 210 10.01 -6.98 6.36
C GLY A 210 11.33 -7.22 5.66
N ASN A 211 11.29 -7.35 4.33
CA ASN A 211 12.50 -7.52 3.53
C ASN A 211 13.35 -6.25 3.46
N ARG A 212 12.73 -5.06 3.40
CA ARG A 212 13.47 -3.80 3.16
C ARG A 212 14.02 -3.14 4.41
N ALA A 213 13.40 -3.36 5.58
CA ALA A 213 13.78 -2.71 6.83
C ALA A 213 13.89 -3.67 8.02
N PRO A 214 14.55 -4.83 7.91
CA PRO A 214 14.59 -5.82 8.98
C PRO A 214 15.29 -5.33 10.24
N GLY A 215 16.37 -4.55 10.13
CA GLY A 215 17.08 -3.98 11.28
C GLY A 215 16.18 -3.06 12.10
N VAL A 216 15.44 -2.16 11.43
CA VAL A 216 14.47 -1.27 12.10
C VAL A 216 13.37 -2.08 12.79
N LEU A 217 12.85 -3.11 12.13
CA LEU A 217 11.81 -3.97 12.69
C LEU A 217 12.32 -4.84 13.85
N ALA A 218 13.62 -5.15 13.88
CA ALA A 218 14.28 -5.82 14.99
C ALA A 218 14.63 -4.87 16.16
N GLY A 219 14.36 -3.56 16.04
CA GLY A 219 14.68 -2.56 17.05
C GLY A 219 16.15 -2.13 17.05
N GLU A 220 16.88 -2.37 15.98
CA GLU A 220 18.26 -1.92 15.82
C GLU A 220 18.33 -0.40 15.63
N THR A 221 19.35 0.24 16.17
CA THR A 221 19.63 1.66 15.90
C THR A 221 20.35 1.78 14.56
N VAL A 222 19.66 2.24 13.55
CA VAL A 222 20.19 2.42 12.19
C VAL A 222 20.16 3.92 11.86
N SER A 223 21.21 4.44 11.26
CA SER A 223 21.22 5.81 10.75
C SER A 223 20.34 5.95 9.51
N LEU A 224 19.91 7.17 9.18
CA LEU A 224 19.09 7.43 7.98
C LEU A 224 19.81 6.96 6.71
N ASP A 225 21.09 7.27 6.58
CA ASP A 225 21.87 6.92 5.38
C ASP A 225 22.03 5.40 5.22
N GLU A 226 22.30 4.70 6.33
CA GLU A 226 22.36 3.23 6.34
C GLU A 226 21.02 2.61 5.97
N GLN A 227 19.91 3.12 6.53
CA GLN A 227 18.58 2.62 6.21
C GLN A 227 18.22 2.82 4.75
N LEU A 228 18.52 4.00 4.18
CA LEU A 228 18.28 4.30 2.77
C LEU A 228 19.13 3.40 1.86
N ALA A 229 20.41 3.20 2.17
CA ALA A 229 21.31 2.32 1.43
C ALA A 229 20.80 0.87 1.44
N GLN A 230 20.47 0.34 2.62
CA GLN A 230 19.92 -1.02 2.77
C GLN A 230 18.58 -1.18 2.04
N TRP A 231 17.73 -0.18 2.08
CA TRP A 231 16.45 -0.19 1.39
C TRP A 231 16.60 -0.31 -0.12
N GLU A 232 17.48 0.49 -0.73
CA GLU A 232 17.72 0.45 -2.17
C GLU A 232 18.42 -0.85 -2.59
N GLU A 233 19.40 -1.35 -1.82
CA GLU A 233 20.05 -2.62 -2.07
C GLU A 233 19.05 -3.79 -2.08
N ARG A 234 18.24 -3.90 -1.02
CA ARG A 234 17.24 -4.97 -0.89
C ARG A 234 16.16 -4.89 -1.96
N LYS A 235 15.74 -3.68 -2.31
CA LYS A 235 14.81 -3.45 -3.41
C LYS A 235 15.38 -3.89 -4.76
N ALA A 236 16.68 -3.75 -4.97
CA ALA A 236 17.35 -4.22 -6.18
C ALA A 236 17.36 -5.76 -6.26
N LEU A 237 17.45 -6.45 -5.12
CA LEU A 237 17.43 -7.92 -5.05
C LEU A 237 16.02 -8.52 -5.24
N GLU A 238 14.93 -7.77 -5.02
CA GLU A 238 13.56 -8.29 -5.14
C GLU A 238 13.19 -8.70 -6.56
N LYS A 239 13.74 -8.00 -7.56
CA LYS A 239 13.49 -8.28 -8.97
C LYS A 239 14.79 -8.13 -9.75
N PRO A 240 15.27 -9.19 -10.41
CA PRO A 240 16.35 -9.05 -11.36
C PRO A 240 15.94 -8.08 -12.46
N ARG A 241 16.75 -7.08 -12.71
CA ARG A 241 16.51 -6.06 -13.74
C ARG A 241 17.48 -6.25 -14.88
N ASN A 242 16.95 -6.24 -16.09
CA ASN A 242 17.75 -6.26 -17.32
C ASN A 242 18.14 -4.84 -17.76
N SER A 243 17.45 -3.83 -17.24
CA SER A 243 17.69 -2.41 -17.47
C SER A 243 17.55 -1.63 -16.18
N VAL A 244 18.32 -0.56 -16.01
CA VAL A 244 18.17 0.39 -14.89
C VAL A 244 16.81 1.08 -14.91
N LEU A 245 16.13 1.08 -16.07
CA LEU A 245 14.82 1.69 -16.28
C LEU A 245 13.65 0.68 -16.18
N ASP A 246 13.93 -0.57 -15.83
CA ASP A 246 12.86 -1.54 -15.57
C ASP A 246 12.00 -1.09 -14.37
N ASP A 247 10.71 -1.41 -14.41
CA ASP A 247 9.72 -1.02 -13.40
C ASP A 247 9.52 0.52 -13.25
N VAL A 248 9.88 1.33 -14.24
CA VAL A 248 9.50 2.74 -14.30
C VAL A 248 8.13 2.84 -14.96
N PRO A 249 7.06 3.27 -14.23
CA PRO A 249 5.73 3.40 -14.83
C PRO A 249 5.73 4.54 -15.84
N THR A 250 5.51 4.23 -17.11
CA THR A 250 5.52 5.23 -18.20
C THR A 250 4.23 6.05 -18.30
N GLY A 251 3.15 5.63 -17.61
CA GLY A 251 1.86 6.32 -17.59
C GLY A 251 1.77 7.52 -16.63
N GLN A 252 2.79 7.77 -15.81
CA GLN A 252 2.80 8.93 -14.91
C GLN A 252 2.96 10.25 -15.68
N PRO A 253 2.64 11.45 -15.10
CA PRO A 253 2.86 12.75 -15.73
C PRO A 253 4.30 12.88 -16.24
N ALA A 254 4.49 13.52 -17.41
CA ALA A 254 5.78 13.53 -18.12
C ALA A 254 6.92 14.13 -17.27
N LEU A 255 6.66 15.17 -16.48
CA LEU A 255 7.63 15.71 -15.53
C LEU A 255 8.09 14.72 -14.47
N ALA A 256 7.14 13.96 -13.90
CA ALA A 256 7.45 12.92 -12.91
C ALA A 256 8.22 11.77 -13.55
N LEU A 257 7.86 11.40 -14.78
CA LEU A 257 8.54 10.40 -15.59
C LEU A 257 9.98 10.83 -15.90
N ALA A 258 10.19 12.04 -16.41
CA ALA A 258 11.51 12.62 -16.69
C ALA A 258 12.40 12.62 -15.44
N HIS A 259 11.88 13.15 -14.34
CA HIS A 259 12.61 13.17 -13.06
C HIS A 259 13.01 11.74 -12.64
N LYS A 260 12.11 10.79 -12.73
CA LYS A 260 12.38 9.39 -12.35
C LYS A 260 13.41 8.73 -13.23
N VAL A 261 13.34 8.95 -14.53
CA VAL A 261 14.29 8.41 -15.51
C VAL A 261 15.68 9.00 -15.27
N ILE A 262 15.80 10.33 -15.19
CA ILE A 262 17.06 11.02 -14.91
C ILE A 262 17.68 10.51 -13.61
N GLN A 263 16.90 10.42 -12.53
CA GLN A 263 17.37 9.90 -11.25
C GLN A 263 17.94 8.47 -11.36
N ARG A 264 17.29 7.61 -12.16
CA ARG A 264 17.71 6.23 -12.34
C ARG A 264 19.00 6.11 -13.13
N VAL A 265 19.11 6.79 -14.29
CA VAL A 265 20.29 6.73 -15.14
C VAL A 265 21.50 7.40 -14.47
N THR A 266 21.30 8.49 -13.73
CA THR A 266 22.36 9.16 -12.97
C THR A 266 22.94 8.22 -11.89
N ARG A 267 22.08 7.53 -11.16
CA ARG A 267 22.53 6.52 -10.17
C ARG A 267 23.23 5.33 -10.79
N ALA A 268 22.94 5.03 -12.06
CA ALA A 268 23.60 3.98 -12.82
C ALA A 268 24.91 4.43 -13.46
N GLY A 269 25.34 5.67 -13.21
CA GLY A 269 26.61 6.19 -13.70
C GLY A 269 26.57 6.75 -15.13
N LEU A 270 25.37 7.00 -15.70
CA LEU A 270 25.28 7.66 -17.00
C LEU A 270 25.84 9.09 -16.89
N PRO A 271 26.80 9.49 -17.77
CA PRO A 271 27.29 10.88 -17.83
C PRO A 271 26.17 11.88 -18.09
N LEU A 272 26.16 12.99 -17.35
CA LEU A 272 25.08 13.99 -17.41
C LEU A 272 24.98 14.67 -18.77
N ASP A 273 26.08 14.80 -19.49
CA ASP A 273 26.16 15.38 -20.83
C ASP A 273 25.52 14.50 -21.93
N LEU A 274 25.23 13.24 -21.62
CA LEU A 274 24.50 12.34 -22.50
C LEU A 274 22.97 12.43 -22.29
N ILE A 275 22.51 13.17 -21.29
CA ILE A 275 21.08 13.39 -21.06
C ILE A 275 20.61 14.51 -22.00
N PRO A 276 19.62 14.24 -22.89
CA PRO A 276 19.14 15.22 -23.85
C PRO A 276 18.58 16.49 -23.19
N THR A 277 18.77 17.64 -23.82
CA THR A 277 18.31 18.93 -23.28
C THR A 277 16.79 19.07 -23.32
N ASP A 278 16.10 18.38 -24.20
CA ASP A 278 14.65 18.38 -24.35
C ASP A 278 13.92 17.64 -23.21
N ILE A 279 14.63 16.81 -22.45
CA ILE A 279 14.11 16.21 -21.20
C ILE A 279 14.55 16.96 -19.93
N THR A 280 15.54 17.84 -20.02
CA THR A 280 16.04 18.65 -18.90
C THR A 280 15.53 20.08 -18.90
N SER A 281 15.02 20.55 -20.07
CA SER A 281 14.51 21.90 -20.27
C SER A 281 13.17 21.84 -20.99
N ILE A 282 12.13 22.43 -20.39
CA ILE A 282 10.78 22.39 -20.91
C ILE A 282 10.35 23.79 -21.29
N THR A 283 9.81 23.93 -22.51
CA THR A 283 9.17 25.17 -22.96
C THR A 283 7.65 24.98 -22.89
N VAL A 284 6.97 25.86 -22.16
CA VAL A 284 5.51 25.92 -22.12
C VAL A 284 5.04 27.11 -22.93
N ALA A 285 4.29 26.87 -23.99
CA ALA A 285 3.72 27.88 -24.86
C ALA A 285 2.27 27.50 -25.23
N ALA A 286 1.50 28.48 -25.70
CA ALA A 286 0.08 28.27 -25.96
C ALA A 286 -0.21 27.28 -27.12
N ASP A 287 0.75 27.13 -28.01
CA ASP A 287 0.70 26.32 -29.23
C ASP A 287 1.51 25.01 -29.12
N VAL A 288 2.05 24.71 -27.94
CA VAL A 288 2.87 23.51 -27.70
C VAL A 288 2.23 22.66 -26.60
N ASP A 289 1.93 21.40 -26.92
CA ASP A 289 1.60 20.39 -25.92
C ASP A 289 2.88 19.92 -25.20
N ALA A 290 3.27 20.66 -24.15
CA ALA A 290 4.49 20.41 -23.41
C ALA A 290 4.49 19.04 -22.69
N GLU A 291 3.32 18.54 -22.27
CA GLU A 291 3.19 17.22 -21.64
C GLU A 291 3.53 16.12 -22.66
N ASN A 292 2.94 16.19 -23.86
CA ASN A 292 3.17 15.16 -24.87
C ASN A 292 4.59 15.27 -25.47
N ALA A 293 5.10 16.47 -25.68
CA ALA A 293 6.46 16.69 -26.17
C ALA A 293 7.50 16.10 -25.23
N LEU A 294 7.42 16.44 -23.93
CA LEU A 294 8.31 15.88 -22.93
C LEU A 294 8.16 14.36 -22.81
N ARG A 295 6.94 13.86 -22.82
CA ARG A 295 6.68 12.41 -22.74
C ARG A 295 7.35 11.66 -23.88
N THR A 296 7.21 12.16 -25.11
CA THR A 296 7.83 11.57 -26.30
C THR A 296 9.35 11.53 -26.15
N ALA A 297 9.97 12.67 -25.83
CA ALA A 297 11.41 12.76 -25.64
C ALA A 297 11.93 11.78 -24.55
N VAL A 298 11.20 11.66 -23.44
CA VAL A 298 11.60 10.73 -22.34
C VAL A 298 11.46 9.27 -22.77
N LEU A 299 10.41 8.92 -23.53
CA LEU A 299 10.25 7.54 -24.02
C LEU A 299 11.33 7.18 -25.04
N GLU A 300 11.68 8.08 -25.95
CA GLU A 300 12.80 7.90 -26.88
C GLU A 300 14.13 7.73 -26.11
N PHE A 301 14.36 8.54 -25.09
CA PHE A 301 15.54 8.41 -24.26
C PHE A 301 15.60 7.08 -23.50
N ILE A 302 14.47 6.57 -22.99
CA ILE A 302 14.37 5.25 -22.39
C ILE A 302 14.81 4.16 -23.37
N ASP A 303 14.36 4.25 -24.62
CA ASP A 303 14.71 3.26 -25.66
C ASP A 303 16.21 3.33 -26.02
N ILE A 304 16.80 4.54 -26.08
CA ILE A 304 18.24 4.73 -26.26
C ILE A 304 19.02 4.07 -25.12
N VAL A 305 18.66 4.38 -23.87
CA VAL A 305 19.34 3.77 -22.70
C VAL A 305 19.29 2.25 -22.76
N ARG A 306 18.12 1.68 -23.03
CA ARG A 306 17.97 0.21 -23.15
C ARG A 306 18.79 -0.38 -24.31
N ALA A 307 18.90 0.34 -25.42
CA ALA A 307 19.74 -0.10 -26.54
C ALA A 307 21.22 -0.11 -26.18
N VAL A 308 21.68 0.93 -25.48
CA VAL A 308 23.06 1.02 -24.97
C VAL A 308 23.36 -0.10 -23.96
N GLU A 309 22.48 -0.33 -23.00
CA GLU A 309 22.64 -1.42 -22.04
C GLU A 309 22.76 -2.79 -22.72
N LYS A 310 21.96 -3.05 -23.77
CA LYS A 310 22.06 -4.27 -24.57
C LYS A 310 23.39 -4.34 -25.33
N ALA A 311 23.89 -3.22 -25.84
CA ALA A 311 25.18 -3.17 -26.55
C ALA A 311 26.34 -3.42 -25.58
N VAL A 312 26.31 -2.85 -24.39
CA VAL A 312 27.31 -3.12 -23.33
C VAL A 312 27.27 -4.59 -22.92
N ALA A 313 26.07 -5.15 -22.69
CA ALA A 313 25.93 -6.57 -22.36
C ALA A 313 26.52 -7.47 -23.47
N ALA A 314 26.24 -7.15 -24.72
CA ALA A 314 26.78 -7.87 -25.87
C ALA A 314 28.33 -7.78 -25.97
N GLY A 315 28.87 -6.58 -25.65
CA GLY A 315 30.32 -6.36 -25.65
C GLY A 315 31.08 -7.09 -24.51
N ARG A 316 30.40 -7.31 -23.38
CA ARG A 316 30.96 -8.05 -22.23
C ARG A 316 30.86 -9.57 -22.35
N ARG A 317 30.05 -10.06 -23.33
CA ARG A 317 29.84 -11.50 -23.51
C ARG A 317 31.08 -12.20 -23.99
N GLU A 318 31.43 -13.33 -23.35
CA GLU A 318 32.48 -14.23 -23.84
C GLU A 318 32.01 -14.89 -25.15
N PRO A 319 32.90 -15.03 -26.15
CA PRO A 319 32.55 -15.53 -27.48
C PRO A 319 31.89 -16.92 -27.52
N ASP A 320 32.15 -17.74 -26.50
CA ASP A 320 31.74 -19.15 -26.44
C ASP A 320 30.45 -19.40 -25.61
N VAL A 321 29.79 -18.34 -25.02
CA VAL A 321 28.58 -18.48 -24.22
C VAL A 321 27.36 -18.16 -25.07
N PRO A 322 26.41 -19.11 -25.25
CA PRO A 322 25.15 -18.85 -25.93
C PRO A 322 24.36 -17.72 -25.25
N ALA A 323 23.76 -16.82 -26.04
CA ALA A 323 23.00 -15.68 -25.55
C ALA A 323 21.86 -16.02 -24.58
N GLU A 324 21.30 -17.22 -24.70
CA GLU A 324 20.20 -17.75 -23.90
C GLU A 324 20.62 -18.18 -22.48
N LEU A 325 21.92 -18.36 -22.26
CA LEU A 325 22.51 -18.79 -20.98
C LEU A 325 23.10 -17.62 -20.18
N ASP A 326 23.22 -16.45 -20.78
CA ASP A 326 23.75 -15.26 -20.12
C ASP A 326 22.62 -14.52 -19.37
N VAL A 327 22.31 -15.02 -18.18
CA VAL A 327 21.37 -14.40 -17.20
C VAL A 327 22.12 -13.50 -16.20
N ALA A 328 23.38 -13.16 -16.44
CA ALA A 328 24.12 -12.29 -15.53
C ALA A 328 23.52 -10.88 -15.55
N ALA A 329 23.19 -10.37 -14.36
CA ALA A 329 22.80 -8.97 -14.23
C ALA A 329 23.89 -8.07 -14.83
N LEU A 330 23.49 -7.05 -15.59
CA LEU A 330 24.40 -6.16 -16.33
C LEU A 330 25.50 -5.54 -15.44
N GLY A 331 25.29 -5.50 -14.12
CA GLY A 331 26.21 -4.90 -13.16
C GLY A 331 26.35 -3.39 -13.36
N THR A 332 27.40 -2.80 -12.81
CA THR A 332 27.69 -1.38 -12.99
C THR A 332 28.29 -1.13 -14.37
N ILE A 333 27.71 -0.24 -15.14
CA ILE A 333 28.26 0.23 -16.42
C ILE A 333 29.21 1.39 -16.14
N THR A 334 30.42 1.35 -16.67
CA THR A 334 31.40 2.42 -16.54
C THR A 334 31.07 3.58 -17.47
N GLU A 335 31.61 4.77 -17.17
CA GLU A 335 31.47 5.94 -18.03
C GLU A 335 31.97 5.69 -19.45
N ASP A 336 33.12 5.01 -19.59
CA ASP A 336 33.70 4.66 -20.89
C ASP A 336 32.79 3.74 -21.70
N GLU A 337 32.16 2.75 -21.06
CA GLU A 337 31.20 1.86 -21.72
C GLU A 337 29.93 2.60 -22.14
N TRP A 338 29.41 3.50 -21.30
CA TRP A 338 28.29 4.36 -21.68
C TRP A 338 28.61 5.16 -22.93
N ARG A 339 29.79 5.83 -22.96
CA ARG A 339 30.20 6.65 -24.09
C ARG A 339 30.51 5.83 -25.34
N ALA A 340 31.13 4.66 -25.20
CA ALA A 340 31.50 3.81 -26.33
C ALA A 340 30.29 3.23 -27.06
N CYS A 341 29.21 2.94 -26.33
CA CYS A 341 27.98 2.37 -26.90
C CYS A 341 26.90 3.41 -27.18
N TRP A 342 27.13 4.69 -26.82
CA TRP A 342 26.14 5.75 -27.07
C TRP A 342 26.00 6.01 -28.55
N PRO A 343 24.76 6.11 -29.10
CA PRO A 343 24.57 6.46 -30.49
C PRO A 343 25.16 7.84 -30.73
N MET A 344 26.12 7.93 -31.66
CA MET A 344 26.63 9.23 -32.07
C MET A 344 25.47 9.98 -32.69
N ALA A 345 25.20 11.20 -32.19
CA ALA A 345 24.26 12.09 -32.86
C ALA A 345 24.69 12.18 -34.32
N ASP A 346 23.83 11.77 -35.24
CA ASP A 346 24.08 11.93 -36.67
C ASP A 346 24.52 13.39 -36.89
N ALA A 347 25.72 13.52 -37.42
CA ALA A 347 26.29 14.83 -37.70
C ALA A 347 25.27 15.63 -38.52
N ALA A 348 24.81 16.74 -37.93
CA ALA A 348 23.94 17.77 -38.45
C ALA A 348 23.47 17.51 -39.90
N GLN A 349 22.18 17.34 -40.09
CA GLN A 349 21.60 17.52 -41.42
C GLN A 349 22.11 18.89 -41.94
N PRO A 350 22.71 18.94 -43.15
CA PRO A 350 23.13 20.21 -43.72
C PRO A 350 21.91 21.12 -43.82
N GLU A 351 22.04 22.33 -43.29
CA GLU A 351 21.10 23.42 -43.52
C GLU A 351 20.64 23.39 -44.97
N LEU A 352 19.34 23.18 -45.17
CA LEU A 352 18.70 23.52 -46.44
C LEU A 352 18.96 24.99 -46.65
N ALA A 353 19.94 25.26 -47.50
CA ALA A 353 20.24 26.60 -48.00
C ALA A 353 18.93 27.24 -48.47
N ALA A 354 18.55 28.32 -47.84
CA ALA A 354 17.48 29.17 -48.30
C ALA A 354 17.86 29.67 -49.68
N GLU A 355 17.24 29.13 -50.72
CA GLU A 355 17.22 29.75 -52.02
C GLU A 355 16.49 31.10 -51.91
N ALA A 356 17.24 32.17 -52.08
CA ALA A 356 16.70 33.49 -52.25
C ALA A 356 15.87 33.54 -53.53
N PRO A 357 14.69 34.16 -53.55
CA PRO A 357 13.98 34.42 -54.77
C PRO A 357 14.71 35.55 -55.50
N GLY A 358 15.34 35.18 -56.65
CA GLY A 358 15.85 36.13 -57.61
C GLY A 358 14.72 37.00 -58.13
N GLY A 359 14.92 38.31 -58.02
CA GLY A 359 14.08 39.28 -58.69
C GLY A 359 14.47 39.38 -60.16
N GLU A 360 13.47 39.62 -60.96
CA GLU A 360 13.48 40.34 -62.26
C GLU A 360 12.01 40.42 -62.70
N ASP A 361 11.50 41.52 -62.68
CA ASP A 361 11.47 42.76 -63.51
C ASP A 361 10.54 42.71 -64.65
N SER A 362 9.80 43.78 -64.72
CA SER A 362 9.19 44.48 -65.83
C SER A 362 7.94 43.93 -66.51
N SER A 363 7.01 44.78 -66.37
CA SER A 363 6.28 45.53 -67.45
C SER A 363 4.95 45.03 -67.97
N GLU A 364 4.09 46.02 -67.95
CA GLU A 364 2.99 46.35 -68.87
C GLU A 364 1.58 45.90 -68.53
N ASP A 365 0.86 46.91 -68.02
CA ASP A 365 -0.53 47.23 -68.35
C ASP A 365 -0.81 47.19 -69.91
N PRO A 366 -2.05 47.20 -70.45
CA PRO A 366 -3.31 47.63 -69.84
C PRO A 366 -4.60 46.87 -70.34
N GLU A 367 -5.69 47.29 -69.69
CA GLU A 367 -7.06 47.43 -70.24
C GLU A 367 -7.95 46.24 -70.59
N ASN A 368 -9.10 46.37 -70.03
CA ASN A 368 -10.47 46.23 -70.56
C ASN A 368 -11.35 45.09 -70.05
N ASP A 369 -12.38 45.62 -69.54
CA ASP A 369 -13.82 45.32 -69.36
C ASP A 369 -14.23 44.84 -67.97
#